data_37c322501114c1799fbcc41b4ee3f51b
#
_entry.id   37c322501114c1799fbcc41b4ee3f51b
#
_cell.length_a   1.000
_cell.length_b   1.000
_cell.length_c   1.000
_cell.angle_alpha   90.00
_cell.angle_beta   90.00
_cell.angle_gamma   90.00
#
_symmetry.space_group_name_H-M   'P 1'
#
loop_
_entity.id
_entity.type
_entity.pdbx_description
1 polymer ?
#
loop_
_entity_poly.entity_id
_entity_poly.type
_entity_poly.pdbx_seq_one_letter_code
_entity_poly.pdbx_strand_id
1 'polypeptide(L)'
;MNIFPLRLLVNRTIRTLCPALLLLPIACNESGLTIRVIDPLTNVLPGIVCPPAGDDTVRVARGENAVLQFVISADDSVAAMNPVLRSLKTKQGTSLDKAVLGWVRNVQASHAYVPAAPDALQSPSGEYPDPILTDTTVSIAAGGTASLWLDIPIPADAEAGLYEGSVRISGLKNGKRIVADRQFTIQVYPVTLPEQSLLVTNWYFPDKFSFMNDNESVEDDSPAYWECMRRLVETASAYGQN
;
A
#
# COMPACT_ATOMS: atom_id res chain seq x y z
N MET A 1 40.86 -71.39 48.20
CA MET A 1 39.64 -70.65 48.38
C MET A 1 39.65 -69.55 47.30
N ASN A 2 39.02 -69.89 46.15
CA ASN A 2 39.12 -69.11 44.92
C ASN A 2 37.96 -68.11 44.86
N ILE A 3 38.30 -66.85 44.65
CA ILE A 3 37.34 -65.78 44.40
C ILE A 3 37.59 -65.25 42.97
N PHE A 4 36.63 -65.52 42.07
CA PHE A 4 36.62 -64.98 40.69
C PHE A 4 36.04 -63.56 40.68
N PRO A 5 36.61 -62.60 39.95
CA PRO A 5 35.93 -61.33 39.68
C PRO A 5 35.12 -61.39 38.38
N LEU A 6 33.87 -60.99 38.51
CA LEU A 6 32.90 -60.84 37.46
C LEU A 6 33.27 -59.61 36.56
N ARG A 7 33.52 -59.84 35.26
CA ARG A 7 33.73 -58.77 34.26
C ARG A 7 32.36 -58.26 33.78
N LEU A 8 32.05 -57.04 34.11
CA LEU A 8 30.91 -56.33 33.57
C LEU A 8 31.30 -55.79 32.18
N LEU A 9 30.68 -56.27 31.10
CA LEU A 9 30.74 -55.69 29.75
C LEU A 9 29.76 -54.55 29.68
N VAL A 10 30.24 -53.30 29.66
CA VAL A 10 29.43 -52.14 29.38
C VAL A 10 29.45 -51.88 27.87
N ASN A 11 28.34 -52.26 27.21
CA ASN A 11 28.08 -51.94 25.81
C ASN A 11 27.70 -50.48 25.70
N ARG A 12 28.64 -49.59 25.29
CA ARG A 12 28.38 -48.20 24.95
C ARG A 12 27.90 -48.10 23.50
N THR A 13 26.58 -48.06 23.33
CA THR A 13 25.97 -47.68 22.05
C THR A 13 26.06 -46.17 21.92
N ILE A 14 27.01 -45.68 21.16
CA ILE A 14 27.10 -44.26 20.76
C ILE A 14 25.99 -44.00 19.73
N ARG A 15 24.89 -43.40 20.17
CA ARG A 15 23.88 -42.82 19.25
C ARG A 15 24.43 -41.52 18.72
N THR A 16 24.91 -41.56 17.47
CA THR A 16 25.24 -40.39 16.71
C THR A 16 23.94 -39.60 16.42
N LEU A 17 23.69 -38.54 17.17
CA LEU A 17 22.68 -37.57 16.83
C LEU A 17 23.17 -36.80 15.59
N CYS A 18 22.60 -37.11 14.43
CA CYS A 18 22.74 -36.28 13.23
C CYS A 18 21.90 -35.02 13.44
N PRO A 19 22.46 -33.80 13.49
CA PRO A 19 21.66 -32.61 13.51
C PRO A 19 20.97 -32.48 12.13
N ALA A 20 19.66 -32.74 12.08
CA ALA A 20 18.85 -32.39 10.93
C ALA A 20 18.92 -30.86 10.76
N LEU A 21 19.77 -30.41 9.86
CA LEU A 21 19.81 -29.02 9.43
C LEU A 21 18.48 -28.74 8.72
N LEU A 22 17.56 -28.12 9.44
CA LEU A 22 16.32 -27.58 8.88
C LEU A 22 16.71 -26.46 7.90
N LEU A 23 16.91 -26.84 6.64
CA LEU A 23 16.91 -25.89 5.53
C LEU A 23 15.48 -25.33 5.43
N LEU A 24 15.26 -24.20 6.11
CA LEU A 24 14.09 -23.38 5.83
C LEU A 24 14.17 -23.01 4.33
N PRO A 25 13.17 -23.30 3.53
CA PRO A 25 13.16 -22.82 2.15
C PRO A 25 13.18 -21.30 2.21
N ILE A 26 14.29 -20.68 1.81
CA ILE A 26 14.30 -19.29 1.41
C ILE A 26 13.35 -19.27 0.21
N ALA A 27 12.14 -18.77 0.42
CA ALA A 27 11.20 -18.56 -0.67
C ALA A 27 11.87 -17.57 -1.64
N CYS A 28 12.57 -18.10 -2.64
CA CYS A 28 12.99 -17.31 -3.79
C CYS A 28 11.71 -16.72 -4.38
N ASN A 29 11.58 -15.42 -4.36
CA ASN A 29 10.50 -14.73 -5.04
C ASN A 29 10.73 -14.87 -6.55
N GLU A 30 10.25 -15.95 -7.15
CA GLU A 30 10.42 -16.25 -8.58
C GLU A 30 9.84 -15.15 -9.49
N SER A 31 8.97 -14.31 -8.95
CA SER A 31 8.36 -13.20 -9.71
C SER A 31 9.34 -12.08 -10.03
N GLY A 32 10.37 -11.88 -9.20
CA GLY A 32 11.26 -10.71 -9.29
C GLY A 32 10.57 -9.39 -8.90
N LEU A 33 9.33 -9.46 -8.36
CA LEU A 33 8.62 -8.33 -7.76
C LEU A 33 8.78 -8.37 -6.24
N THR A 34 9.15 -7.25 -5.65
CA THR A 34 9.13 -7.05 -4.19
C THR A 34 8.01 -6.08 -3.85
N ILE A 35 7.15 -6.45 -2.91
CA ILE A 35 6.06 -5.59 -2.41
C ILE A 35 6.30 -5.32 -0.93
N ARG A 36 6.39 -4.05 -0.54
CA ARG A 36 6.57 -3.63 0.86
C ARG A 36 5.41 -2.73 1.28
N VAL A 37 4.91 -2.92 2.49
CA VAL A 37 4.07 -1.92 3.15
C VAL A 37 4.99 -0.85 3.72
N ILE A 38 4.64 0.41 3.54
CA ILE A 38 5.36 1.55 4.10
C ILE A 38 4.39 2.49 4.80
N ASP A 39 4.92 3.44 5.56
CA ASP A 39 4.12 4.52 6.14
C ASP A 39 3.43 5.33 5.02
N PRO A 40 2.09 5.48 5.05
CA PRO A 40 1.34 6.19 4.02
C PRO A 40 1.72 7.68 3.89
N LEU A 41 2.35 8.28 4.90
CA LEU A 41 2.86 9.66 4.84
C LEU A 41 4.23 9.77 4.14
N THR A 42 4.83 8.65 3.73
CA THR A 42 6.11 8.66 3.03
C THR A 42 5.92 8.93 1.54
N ASN A 43 6.52 10.01 1.04
CA ASN A 43 6.57 10.28 -0.40
C ASN A 43 7.53 9.33 -1.11
N VAL A 44 7.03 8.58 -2.07
CA VAL A 44 7.81 7.68 -2.92
C VAL A 44 8.14 8.39 -4.23
N LEU A 45 9.27 9.09 -4.25
CA LEU A 45 9.73 9.81 -5.43
C LEU A 45 10.32 8.84 -6.47
N PRO A 46 10.27 9.16 -7.78
CA PRO A 46 10.91 8.38 -8.81
C PRO A 46 12.43 8.27 -8.58
N GLY A 47 12.97 7.07 -8.77
CA GLY A 47 14.41 6.83 -8.70
C GLY A 47 15.03 6.81 -7.30
N ILE A 48 14.22 6.93 -6.24
CA ILE A 48 14.73 6.74 -4.88
C ILE A 48 14.82 5.25 -4.52
N VAL A 49 15.70 4.94 -3.59
CA VAL A 49 15.75 3.62 -2.98
C VAL A 49 14.46 3.34 -2.27
N CYS A 50 13.89 2.15 -2.49
CA CYS A 50 12.65 1.75 -1.83
C CYS A 50 12.74 1.93 -0.31
N PRO A 51 11.82 2.68 0.32
CA PRO A 51 11.83 2.90 1.75
C PRO A 51 11.85 1.59 2.55
N PRO A 52 12.31 1.61 3.81
CA PRO A 52 12.23 0.44 4.67
C PRO A 52 10.77 0.02 4.85
N ALA A 53 10.53 -1.27 5.05
CA ALA A 53 9.19 -1.78 5.34
C ALA A 53 8.68 -1.18 6.67
N GLY A 54 7.42 -0.76 6.66
CA GLY A 54 6.66 -0.36 7.84
C GLY A 54 5.97 -1.54 8.52
N ASP A 55 5.03 -1.23 9.42
CA ASP A 55 4.15 -2.22 10.05
C ASP A 55 3.12 -2.71 9.02
N ASP A 56 2.97 -4.01 8.90
CA ASP A 56 1.94 -4.63 8.05
C ASP A 56 0.55 -4.60 8.70
N THR A 57 0.44 -4.05 9.90
CA THR A 57 -0.80 -3.95 10.66
C THR A 57 -1.23 -2.50 10.85
N VAL A 58 -2.37 -2.15 10.27
CA VAL A 58 -3.04 -0.86 10.51
C VAL A 58 -4.05 -1.02 11.64
N ARG A 59 -4.07 -0.05 12.55
CA ARG A 59 -4.96 -0.02 13.72
C ARG A 59 -5.91 1.14 13.59
N VAL A 60 -7.22 0.85 13.63
CA VAL A 60 -8.26 1.84 13.37
C VAL A 60 -9.45 1.66 14.32
N ALA A 61 -10.20 2.73 14.54
CA ALA A 61 -11.53 2.69 15.13
C ALA A 61 -12.59 2.43 14.05
N ARG A 62 -13.80 2.11 14.46
CA ARG A 62 -14.98 2.13 13.59
C ARG A 62 -15.27 3.56 13.15
N GLY A 63 -15.67 3.77 11.91
CA GLY A 63 -15.90 5.08 11.32
C GLY A 63 -14.63 5.78 10.80
N GLU A 64 -13.46 5.15 10.90
CA GLU A 64 -12.22 5.61 10.26
C GLU A 64 -11.99 4.96 8.89
N ASN A 65 -11.04 5.49 8.15
CA ASN A 65 -10.46 4.82 6.99
C ASN A 65 -9.13 4.15 7.38
N ALA A 66 -9.01 2.87 7.06
CA ALA A 66 -7.73 2.18 7.12
C ALA A 66 -6.97 2.41 5.82
N VAL A 67 -5.82 3.05 5.90
CA VAL A 67 -4.99 3.39 4.75
C VAL A 67 -3.68 2.62 4.78
N LEU A 68 -3.32 2.02 3.64
CA LEU A 68 -2.03 1.37 3.43
C LEU A 68 -1.40 1.87 2.12
N GLN A 69 -0.10 2.07 2.16
CA GLN A 69 0.71 2.31 0.98
C GLN A 69 1.65 1.13 0.73
N PHE A 70 1.63 0.62 -0.50
CA PHE A 70 2.53 -0.45 -0.94
C PHE A 70 3.52 0.11 -1.94
N VAL A 71 4.80 -0.18 -1.76
CA VAL A 71 5.81 0.09 -2.77
C VAL A 71 6.17 -1.21 -3.46
N ILE A 72 6.02 -1.20 -4.76
CA ILE A 72 6.37 -2.30 -5.65
C ILE A 72 7.71 -1.95 -6.31
N SER A 73 8.69 -2.83 -6.20
CA SER A 73 9.96 -2.72 -6.89
C SER A 73 10.28 -3.99 -7.67
N ALA A 74 11.05 -3.85 -8.73
CA ALA A 74 11.48 -4.97 -9.55
C ALA A 74 12.91 -4.77 -10.06
N ASP A 75 13.68 -5.85 -10.11
CA ASP A 75 15.05 -5.83 -10.66
C ASP A 75 15.04 -5.68 -12.19
N ASP A 76 14.03 -6.24 -12.86
CA ASP A 76 13.80 -6.15 -14.30
C ASP A 76 12.57 -5.31 -14.61
N SER A 77 12.45 -4.88 -15.87
CA SER A 77 11.24 -4.17 -16.32
C SER A 77 10.00 -5.06 -16.25
N VAL A 78 8.93 -4.49 -15.68
CA VAL A 78 7.62 -5.16 -15.60
C VAL A 78 6.55 -4.25 -16.19
N ALA A 79 5.85 -4.76 -17.19
CA ALA A 79 4.81 -4.03 -17.89
C ALA A 79 3.40 -4.40 -17.38
N ALA A 80 2.47 -3.46 -17.54
CA ALA A 80 1.03 -3.64 -17.32
C ALA A 80 0.69 -4.28 -15.97
N MET A 81 1.31 -3.78 -14.91
CA MET A 81 1.01 -4.24 -13.56
C MET A 81 -0.43 -3.87 -13.18
N ASN A 82 -1.17 -4.88 -12.71
CA ASN A 82 -2.55 -4.75 -12.28
C ASN A 82 -2.69 -5.24 -10.84
N PRO A 83 -3.19 -4.39 -9.91
CA PRO A 83 -3.40 -4.75 -8.52
C PRO A 83 -4.80 -5.32 -8.31
N VAL A 84 -4.92 -6.27 -7.39
CA VAL A 84 -6.21 -6.84 -6.96
C VAL A 84 -6.19 -7.07 -5.47
N LEU A 85 -7.19 -6.55 -4.75
CA LEU A 85 -7.48 -6.95 -3.38
C LEU A 85 -8.12 -8.34 -3.39
N ARG A 86 -7.44 -9.33 -2.80
CA ARG A 86 -7.86 -10.74 -2.87
C ARG A 86 -8.85 -11.14 -1.80
N SER A 87 -8.62 -10.68 -0.60
CA SER A 87 -9.48 -10.96 0.55
C SER A 87 -9.24 -9.90 1.60
N LEU A 88 -10.26 -9.62 2.40
CA LEU A 88 -10.17 -8.80 3.59
C LEU A 88 -11.26 -9.24 4.54
N LYS A 89 -10.93 -10.17 5.45
CA LYS A 89 -11.91 -10.79 6.34
C LYS A 89 -11.34 -11.25 7.67
N THR A 90 -12.21 -11.35 8.66
CA THR A 90 -11.89 -11.98 9.94
C THR A 90 -11.79 -13.51 9.79
N LYS A 91 -11.26 -14.18 10.81
CA LYS A 91 -11.26 -15.66 10.88
C LYS A 91 -12.66 -16.25 10.90
N GLN A 92 -13.64 -15.50 11.38
CA GLN A 92 -15.07 -15.89 11.40
C GLN A 92 -15.76 -15.70 10.04
N GLY A 93 -15.11 -15.00 9.10
CA GLY A 93 -15.60 -14.81 7.74
C GLY A 93 -16.30 -13.46 7.49
N THR A 94 -16.37 -12.58 8.50
CA THR A 94 -16.88 -11.21 8.32
C THR A 94 -15.92 -10.44 7.41
N SER A 95 -16.41 -9.79 6.35
CA SER A 95 -15.60 -9.06 5.36
C SER A 95 -15.80 -7.55 5.44
N LEU A 96 -14.79 -6.82 4.94
CA LEU A 96 -14.88 -5.40 4.61
C LEU A 96 -14.88 -5.30 3.07
N ASP A 97 -16.04 -4.91 2.51
CA ASP A 97 -16.25 -5.03 1.07
C ASP A 97 -15.98 -3.72 0.30
N LYS A 98 -15.91 -2.59 1.02
CA LYS A 98 -15.65 -1.29 0.41
C LYS A 98 -14.16 -0.97 0.52
N ALA A 99 -13.47 -1.03 -0.59
CA ALA A 99 -12.07 -0.66 -0.66
C ALA A 99 -11.77 0.03 -1.99
N VAL A 100 -10.95 1.07 -1.95
CA VAL A 100 -10.41 1.75 -3.13
C VAL A 100 -8.94 1.38 -3.26
N LEU A 101 -8.57 0.83 -4.40
CA LEU A 101 -7.20 0.44 -4.72
C LEU A 101 -6.77 1.20 -5.96
N GLY A 102 -5.73 2.03 -5.84
CA GLY A 102 -5.29 2.88 -6.94
C GLY A 102 -3.78 3.08 -6.96
N TRP A 103 -3.23 3.30 -8.15
CA TRP A 103 -1.84 3.66 -8.35
C TRP A 103 -1.62 5.13 -8.05
N VAL A 104 -0.62 5.44 -7.22
CA VAL A 104 -0.11 6.79 -7.06
C VAL A 104 0.71 7.13 -8.31
N ARG A 105 0.28 8.16 -9.02
CA ARG A 105 0.96 8.64 -10.24
C ARG A 105 1.75 9.90 -9.92
N ASN A 106 2.72 10.18 -10.78
CA ASN A 106 3.54 11.38 -10.63
C ASN A 106 3.04 12.49 -11.53
N VAL A 107 3.16 13.71 -11.04
CA VAL A 107 2.94 14.95 -11.79
C VAL A 107 4.26 15.71 -11.92
N GLN A 108 4.45 16.36 -13.05
CA GLN A 108 5.63 17.18 -13.29
C GLN A 108 5.48 18.52 -12.57
N ALA A 109 6.32 18.81 -11.60
CA ALA A 109 6.44 20.11 -10.96
C ALA A 109 7.62 20.87 -11.53
N SER A 110 7.38 22.09 -12.06
CA SER A 110 8.40 22.89 -12.74
C SER A 110 9.09 23.91 -11.82
N HIS A 111 8.38 24.48 -10.85
CA HIS A 111 8.90 25.50 -9.94
C HIS A 111 8.14 25.51 -8.61
N ALA A 112 8.84 25.83 -7.53
CA ALA A 112 8.18 26.30 -6.31
C ALA A 112 7.71 27.75 -6.55
N TYR A 113 6.41 28.00 -6.42
CA TYR A 113 5.82 29.33 -6.63
C TYR A 113 6.21 30.35 -5.55
N VAL A 114 6.61 29.88 -4.38
CA VAL A 114 6.96 30.73 -3.23
C VAL A 114 8.40 30.45 -2.84
N PRO A 115 9.22 31.48 -2.54
CA PRO A 115 10.52 31.27 -1.93
C PRO A 115 10.35 30.34 -0.71
N ALA A 116 11.08 29.27 -0.69
CA ALA A 116 10.98 28.28 0.37
C ALA A 116 11.17 28.99 1.73
N ALA A 117 10.24 28.76 2.66
CA ALA A 117 10.49 29.06 4.04
C ALA A 117 11.80 28.34 4.48
N PRO A 118 12.55 28.87 5.47
CA PRO A 118 13.83 28.27 5.88
C PRO A 118 13.75 26.80 6.27
N ASP A 119 12.55 26.34 6.64
CA ASP A 119 12.20 24.97 7.05
C ASP A 119 11.47 24.19 5.94
N ALA A 120 11.21 24.80 4.79
CA ALA A 120 10.61 24.10 3.67
C ALA A 120 11.60 23.11 3.07
N LEU A 121 11.15 21.90 2.83
CA LEU A 121 11.89 20.95 2.00
C LEU A 121 12.06 21.58 0.62
N GLN A 122 13.29 21.89 0.24
CA GLN A 122 13.57 22.38 -1.10
C GLN A 122 13.29 21.22 -2.07
N SER A 123 12.17 21.33 -2.75
CA SER A 123 11.83 20.39 -3.81
C SER A 123 12.36 20.93 -5.12
N PRO A 124 13.39 20.31 -5.70
CA PRO A 124 13.82 20.64 -7.05
C PRO A 124 12.67 20.39 -8.04
N SER A 125 12.68 21.05 -9.20
CA SER A 125 11.79 20.67 -10.29
C SER A 125 11.92 19.17 -10.59
N GLY A 126 10.81 18.50 -10.83
CA GLY A 126 10.82 17.05 -11.05
C GLY A 126 9.43 16.44 -10.99
N GLU A 127 9.40 15.12 -10.98
CA GLU A 127 8.16 14.35 -10.84
C GLU A 127 7.85 14.12 -9.36
N TYR A 128 6.63 14.39 -8.96
CA TYR A 128 6.14 14.22 -7.59
C TYR A 128 4.89 13.34 -7.54
N PRO A 129 4.79 12.42 -6.55
CA PRO A 129 3.59 11.63 -6.36
C PRO A 129 2.43 12.54 -5.95
N ASP A 130 1.29 12.40 -6.63
CA ASP A 130 0.10 13.20 -6.34
C ASP A 130 -1.21 12.44 -6.64
N PRO A 131 -1.70 12.26 -7.89
CA PRO A 131 -3.00 11.67 -8.09
C PRO A 131 -3.00 10.15 -7.84
N ILE A 132 -4.08 9.68 -7.23
CA ILE A 132 -4.37 8.26 -7.08
C ILE A 132 -5.36 7.88 -8.18
N LEU A 133 -4.93 7.02 -9.11
CA LEU A 133 -5.74 6.58 -10.24
C LEU A 133 -6.15 5.12 -10.07
N THR A 134 -7.45 4.89 -10.11
CA THR A 134 -8.06 3.56 -10.19
C THR A 134 -8.17 3.11 -11.65
N ASP A 135 -8.50 1.85 -11.88
CA ASP A 135 -8.80 1.29 -13.21
C ASP A 135 -7.70 1.50 -14.28
N THR A 136 -6.44 1.59 -13.84
CA THR A 136 -5.28 1.75 -14.70
C THR A 136 -4.21 0.72 -14.41
N THR A 137 -3.32 0.52 -15.36
CA THR A 137 -2.11 -0.30 -15.18
C THR A 137 -0.87 0.59 -15.15
N VAL A 138 0.17 0.12 -14.46
CA VAL A 138 1.46 0.80 -14.37
C VAL A 138 2.56 -0.13 -14.85
N SER A 139 3.56 0.44 -15.52
CA SER A 139 4.78 -0.26 -15.88
C SER A 139 5.95 0.38 -15.15
N ILE A 140 6.91 -0.45 -14.71
CA ILE A 140 8.16 0.00 -14.10
C ILE A 140 9.34 -0.47 -14.93
N ALA A 141 10.36 0.37 -15.03
CA ALA A 141 11.66 0.00 -15.61
C ALA A 141 12.45 -0.90 -14.65
N ALA A 142 13.51 -1.50 -15.14
CA ALA A 142 14.46 -2.25 -14.31
C ALA A 142 15.00 -1.38 -13.17
N GLY A 143 14.97 -1.87 -11.93
CA GLY A 143 15.34 -1.12 -10.73
C GLY A 143 14.36 -0.03 -10.32
N GLY A 144 13.22 0.10 -11.03
CA GLY A 144 12.21 1.10 -10.75
C GLY A 144 11.25 0.72 -9.63
N THR A 145 10.45 1.70 -9.20
CA THR A 145 9.42 1.56 -8.18
C THR A 145 8.08 2.10 -8.66
N ALA A 146 7.00 1.58 -8.08
CA ALA A 146 5.66 2.14 -8.20
C ALA A 146 4.99 2.12 -6.83
N SER A 147 4.14 3.10 -6.56
CA SER A 147 3.38 3.20 -5.32
C SER A 147 1.90 2.88 -5.57
N LEU A 148 1.34 2.06 -4.69
CA LEU A 148 -0.05 1.65 -4.71
C LEU A 148 -0.72 2.04 -3.40
N TRP A 149 -1.88 2.66 -3.48
CA TRP A 149 -2.68 3.12 -2.36
C TRP A 149 -3.90 2.23 -2.16
N LEU A 150 -4.14 1.84 -0.93
CA LEU A 150 -5.34 1.11 -0.52
C LEU A 150 -6.04 1.89 0.57
N ASP A 151 -7.28 2.28 0.33
CA ASP A 151 -8.17 2.98 1.25
C ASP A 151 -9.39 2.12 1.54
N ILE A 152 -9.66 1.87 2.81
CA ILE A 152 -10.72 0.97 3.27
C ILE A 152 -11.55 1.71 4.32
N PRO A 153 -12.73 2.23 3.96
CA PRO A 153 -13.67 2.77 4.93
C PRO A 153 -14.13 1.69 5.91
N ILE A 154 -13.98 1.93 7.20
CA ILE A 154 -14.43 1.03 8.25
C ILE A 154 -15.84 1.45 8.71
N PRO A 155 -16.87 0.66 8.48
CA PRO A 155 -18.24 0.98 8.92
C PRO A 155 -18.32 1.21 10.42
N ALA A 156 -19.23 2.09 10.84
CA ALA A 156 -19.49 2.37 12.26
C ALA A 156 -19.99 1.14 13.03
N ASP A 157 -20.55 0.18 12.34
CA ASP A 157 -21.05 -1.10 12.85
C ASP A 157 -20.15 -2.29 12.54
N ALA A 158 -18.93 -2.05 12.02
CA ALA A 158 -17.97 -3.12 11.73
C ALA A 158 -17.71 -3.99 12.96
N GLU A 159 -17.55 -5.28 12.76
CA GLU A 159 -17.11 -6.19 13.83
C GLU A 159 -15.70 -5.81 14.28
N ALA A 160 -15.49 -5.69 15.60
CA ALA A 160 -14.15 -5.45 16.12
C ALA A 160 -13.33 -6.74 16.02
N GLY A 161 -12.06 -6.61 15.61
CA GLY A 161 -11.20 -7.78 15.45
C GLY A 161 -10.08 -7.57 14.43
N LEU A 162 -9.42 -8.68 14.10
CA LEU A 162 -8.36 -8.71 13.10
C LEU A 162 -8.95 -9.15 11.75
N TYR A 163 -8.78 -8.31 10.75
CA TYR A 163 -9.09 -8.60 9.36
C TYR A 163 -7.79 -8.87 8.61
N GLU A 164 -7.68 -10.05 8.05
CA GLU A 164 -6.52 -10.44 7.24
C GLU A 164 -6.83 -10.18 5.76
N GLY A 165 -5.96 -9.44 5.11
CA GLY A 165 -6.07 -9.07 3.71
C GLY A 165 -4.82 -9.42 2.91
N SER A 166 -4.96 -9.47 1.59
CA SER A 166 -3.82 -9.57 0.69
C SER A 166 -4.04 -8.79 -0.60
N VAL A 167 -3.00 -8.11 -1.05
CA VAL A 167 -2.95 -7.48 -2.36
C VAL A 167 -2.12 -8.36 -3.28
N ARG A 168 -2.67 -8.64 -4.45
CA ARG A 168 -1.98 -9.33 -5.54
C ARG A 168 -1.61 -8.35 -6.63
N ILE A 169 -0.37 -8.36 -7.06
CA ILE A 169 0.11 -7.66 -8.25
C ILE A 169 0.40 -8.69 -9.32
N SER A 170 -0.18 -8.52 -10.50
CA SER A 170 0.19 -9.30 -11.69
C SER A 170 0.73 -8.36 -12.75
N GLY A 171 1.72 -8.81 -13.52
CA GLY A 171 2.33 -8.02 -14.59
C GLY A 171 3.00 -8.91 -15.63
N LEU A 172 3.64 -8.30 -16.61
CA LEU A 172 4.37 -8.98 -17.68
C LEU A 172 5.87 -8.68 -17.56
N LYS A 173 6.69 -9.71 -17.35
CA LYS A 173 8.15 -9.67 -17.40
C LYS A 173 8.61 -10.48 -18.61
N ASN A 174 9.28 -9.83 -19.58
CA ASN A 174 9.71 -10.47 -20.82
C ASN A 174 8.55 -11.21 -21.55
N GLY A 175 7.34 -10.61 -21.56
CA GLY A 175 6.14 -11.21 -22.16
C GLY A 175 5.51 -12.35 -21.36
N LYS A 176 6.10 -12.78 -20.25
CA LYS A 176 5.55 -13.82 -19.37
C LYS A 176 4.85 -13.19 -18.18
N ARG A 177 3.67 -13.74 -17.84
CA ARG A 177 2.94 -13.31 -16.66
C ARG A 177 3.68 -13.69 -15.39
N ILE A 178 3.86 -12.70 -14.51
CA ILE A 178 4.37 -12.86 -13.16
C ILE A 178 3.32 -12.39 -12.15
N VAL A 179 3.40 -12.89 -10.93
CA VAL A 179 2.46 -12.57 -9.85
C VAL A 179 3.23 -12.50 -8.53
N ALA A 180 2.89 -11.52 -7.73
CA ALA A 180 3.35 -11.42 -6.35
C ALA A 180 2.17 -11.07 -5.43
N ASP A 181 2.19 -11.57 -4.22
CA ASP A 181 1.19 -11.29 -3.18
C ASP A 181 1.86 -10.62 -1.98
N ARG A 182 1.15 -9.69 -1.37
CA ARG A 182 1.53 -9.11 -0.07
C ARG A 182 0.35 -9.21 0.88
N GLN A 183 0.58 -9.80 2.05
CA GLN A 183 -0.40 -9.86 3.13
C GLN A 183 -0.29 -8.62 4.01
N PHE A 184 -1.42 -8.22 4.62
CA PHE A 184 -1.52 -7.16 5.61
C PHE A 184 -2.66 -7.48 6.59
N THR A 185 -2.71 -6.74 7.69
CA THR A 185 -3.73 -6.91 8.72
C THR A 185 -4.34 -5.55 9.07
N ILE A 186 -5.65 -5.52 9.29
CA ILE A 186 -6.35 -4.38 9.88
C ILE A 186 -6.90 -4.81 11.23
N GLN A 187 -6.50 -4.11 12.29
CA GLN A 187 -7.07 -4.27 13.61
C GLN A 187 -8.15 -3.20 13.83
N VAL A 188 -9.39 -3.62 13.84
CA VAL A 188 -10.53 -2.74 14.16
C VAL A 188 -10.78 -2.80 15.67
N TYR A 189 -10.68 -1.66 16.35
CA TYR A 189 -10.97 -1.54 17.77
C TYR A 189 -12.48 -1.45 18.04
N PRO A 190 -12.96 -1.89 19.23
CA PRO A 190 -14.38 -1.80 19.61
C PRO A 190 -14.77 -0.38 20.06
N VAL A 191 -14.27 0.61 19.37
CA VAL A 191 -14.54 2.04 19.58
C VAL A 191 -15.05 2.59 18.28
N THR A 192 -16.12 3.39 18.33
CA THR A 192 -16.67 4.07 17.16
C THR A 192 -16.38 5.55 17.27
N LEU A 193 -15.83 6.14 16.23
CA LEU A 193 -15.64 7.58 16.16
C LEU A 193 -17.02 8.25 16.05
N PRO A 194 -17.25 9.36 16.77
CA PRO A 194 -18.45 10.17 16.59
C PRO A 194 -18.42 10.81 15.19
N GLU A 195 -19.59 11.23 14.72
CA GLU A 195 -19.65 12.08 13.53
C GLU A 195 -18.83 13.33 13.71
N GLN A 196 -18.17 13.74 12.63
CA GLN A 196 -17.33 14.94 12.63
C GLN A 196 -18.19 16.17 12.94
N SER A 197 -17.86 16.88 14.01
CA SER A 197 -18.48 18.14 14.39
C SER A 197 -17.66 19.38 14.04
N LEU A 198 -16.37 19.19 13.68
CA LEU A 198 -15.49 20.25 13.28
C LEU A 198 -15.81 20.67 11.85
N LEU A 199 -16.04 21.95 11.64
CA LEU A 199 -16.13 22.53 10.29
C LEU A 199 -14.72 22.64 9.71
N VAL A 200 -14.52 22.00 8.57
CA VAL A 200 -13.25 22.03 7.83
C VAL A 200 -13.47 22.76 6.52
N THR A 201 -12.85 23.91 6.37
CA THR A 201 -12.98 24.75 5.17
C THR A 201 -11.63 24.87 4.49
N ASN A 202 -11.55 24.48 3.24
CA ASN A 202 -10.42 24.76 2.37
C ASN A 202 -10.75 25.87 1.39
N TRP A 203 -9.83 26.81 1.27
CA TRP A 203 -9.97 27.90 0.32
C TRP A 203 -9.29 27.52 -0.98
N TYR A 204 -10.04 27.56 -2.08
CA TYR A 204 -9.52 27.36 -3.42
C TYR A 204 -10.26 28.28 -4.40
N PHE A 205 -9.58 28.63 -5.48
CA PHE A 205 -10.12 29.47 -6.53
C PHE A 205 -10.16 28.65 -7.82
N PRO A 206 -11.26 27.91 -8.07
CA PRO A 206 -11.38 27.16 -9.29
C PRO A 206 -11.54 28.12 -10.47
N ASP A 207 -10.76 27.92 -11.48
CA ASP A 207 -10.84 28.63 -12.76
C ASP A 207 -10.81 27.58 -13.90
N LYS A 208 -10.93 28.06 -15.13
CA LYS A 208 -10.90 27.19 -16.31
C LYS A 208 -9.64 26.34 -16.44
N PHE A 209 -8.53 26.73 -15.79
CA PHE A 209 -7.28 25.98 -15.81
C PHE A 209 -7.22 24.93 -14.70
N SER A 210 -8.10 25.02 -13.69
CA SER A 210 -8.24 24.02 -12.63
C SER A 210 -8.94 22.77 -13.13
N PHE A 211 -9.74 22.88 -14.20
CA PHE A 211 -10.49 21.77 -14.78
C PHE A 211 -10.05 21.56 -16.22
N MET A 212 -9.64 20.34 -16.50
CA MET A 212 -9.20 19.92 -17.83
C MET A 212 -10.04 18.76 -18.32
N ASN A 213 -10.43 18.78 -19.58
CA ASN A 213 -11.03 17.67 -20.27
C ASN A 213 -10.23 17.38 -21.55
N ASP A 214 -9.67 16.19 -21.69
CA ASP A 214 -8.85 15.76 -22.84
C ASP A 214 -7.72 16.76 -23.19
N ASN A 215 -7.05 17.34 -22.17
CA ASN A 215 -6.02 18.38 -22.26
C ASN A 215 -6.52 19.78 -22.73
N GLU A 216 -7.81 19.99 -22.79
CA GLU A 216 -8.40 21.30 -23.04
C GLU A 216 -8.97 21.88 -21.74
N SER A 217 -8.81 23.18 -21.52
CA SER A 217 -9.43 23.86 -20.39
C SER A 217 -10.95 23.91 -20.57
N VAL A 218 -11.67 23.68 -19.49
CA VAL A 218 -13.14 23.82 -19.47
C VAL A 218 -13.48 25.31 -19.42
N GLU A 219 -14.41 25.76 -20.27
CA GLU A 219 -14.87 27.16 -20.28
C GLU A 219 -15.59 27.48 -18.95
N ASP A 220 -15.25 28.66 -18.38
CA ASP A 220 -15.85 29.13 -17.14
C ASP A 220 -17.38 29.25 -17.29
N ASP A 221 -18.11 28.93 -16.23
CA ASP A 221 -19.59 28.93 -16.17
C ASP A 221 -20.29 28.02 -17.18
N SER A 222 -19.56 27.19 -17.95
CA SER A 222 -20.16 26.19 -18.81
C SER A 222 -20.82 25.06 -18.02
N PRO A 223 -21.74 24.27 -18.62
CA PRO A 223 -22.26 23.07 -17.97
C PRO A 223 -21.17 22.08 -17.53
N ALA A 224 -20.09 21.97 -18.31
CA ALA A 224 -18.95 21.11 -17.98
C ALA A 224 -18.18 21.64 -16.76
N TYR A 225 -18.01 22.95 -16.63
CA TYR A 225 -17.42 23.61 -15.46
C TYR A 225 -18.21 23.26 -14.19
N TRP A 226 -19.52 23.44 -14.21
CA TRP A 226 -20.37 23.15 -13.05
C TRP A 226 -20.43 21.68 -12.70
N GLU A 227 -20.31 20.80 -13.68
CA GLU A 227 -20.18 19.35 -13.42
C GLU A 227 -18.84 19.02 -12.73
N CYS A 228 -17.74 19.63 -13.15
CA CYS A 228 -16.44 19.51 -12.46
C CYS A 228 -16.52 20.04 -11.03
N MET A 229 -17.15 21.20 -10.81
CA MET A 229 -17.38 21.76 -9.49
C MET A 229 -18.20 20.82 -8.59
N ARG A 230 -19.26 20.25 -9.11
CA ARG A 230 -20.10 19.30 -8.37
C ARG A 230 -19.27 18.09 -7.91
N ARG A 231 -18.48 17.50 -8.79
CA ARG A 231 -17.61 16.36 -8.47
C ARG A 231 -16.54 16.72 -7.44
N LEU A 232 -15.96 17.91 -7.55
CA LEU A 232 -14.97 18.39 -6.59
C LEU A 232 -15.58 18.52 -5.19
N VAL A 233 -16.77 19.14 -5.07
CA VAL A 233 -17.48 19.31 -3.80
C VAL A 233 -17.87 17.94 -3.21
N GLU A 234 -18.41 17.04 -4.03
CA GLU A 234 -18.74 15.69 -3.59
C GLU A 234 -17.52 14.92 -3.07
N THR A 235 -16.40 15.02 -3.77
CA THR A 235 -15.14 14.41 -3.33
C THR A 235 -14.66 15.03 -2.01
N ALA A 236 -14.62 16.35 -1.93
CA ALA A 236 -14.22 17.06 -0.72
C ALA A 236 -15.09 16.68 0.49
N SER A 237 -16.42 16.60 0.30
CA SER A 237 -17.35 16.19 1.34
C SER A 237 -17.14 14.74 1.77
N ALA A 238 -16.86 13.83 0.84
CA ALA A 238 -16.56 12.44 1.17
C ALA A 238 -15.30 12.26 2.04
N TYR A 239 -14.40 13.24 2.00
CA TYR A 239 -13.17 13.30 2.81
C TYR A 239 -13.27 14.30 3.98
N GLY A 240 -14.48 14.60 4.44
CA GLY A 240 -14.72 15.34 5.68
C GLY A 240 -14.59 16.86 5.58
N GLN A 241 -14.60 17.42 4.36
CA GLN A 241 -14.75 18.86 4.14
C GLN A 241 -16.24 19.21 4.07
N ASN A 242 -16.67 20.25 4.80
CA ASN A 242 -18.06 20.67 4.91
C ASN A 242 -18.21 22.19 4.95
#